data_893c41c9556137200bb23c4d8b8b4078
#
_entry.id   893c41c9556137200bb23c4d8b8b4078
#
_cell.length_a   1.000
_cell.length_b   1.000
_cell.length_c   1.000
_cell.angle_alpha   90.00
_cell.angle_beta   90.00
_cell.angle_gamma   90.00
#
_symmetry.space_group_name_H-M   'P 1'
#
loop_
_entity.id
_entity.type
_entity.pdbx_description
1 polymer ?
#
loop_
_entity_poly.entity_id
_entity_poly.type
_entity_poly.pdbx_seq_one_letter_code
_entity_poly.pdbx_strand_id
1 'polypeptide(L)'
;MPDTNKTALVISAHAADFVWRCGGAIALHAAKGYDVTVLCLSFGERGESAKLWKQEGMTLDRVKSERRKEAEQAAEALGVHDLVCLDLGDYPLELSREDKNRVVEVIRRVQPAF
;
A
#
# COMPACT_ATOMS: atom_id res chain seq x y z
N MET A 1 25.92 -2.81 -20.39
CA MET A 1 25.75 -3.53 -19.10
C MET A 1 24.28 -3.82 -18.88
N PRO A 2 23.90 -5.03 -18.57
CA PRO A 2 22.52 -5.30 -18.20
C PRO A 2 22.18 -4.51 -16.95
N ASP A 3 20.97 -3.99 -16.93
CA ASP A 3 20.44 -3.33 -15.73
C ASP A 3 20.20 -4.39 -14.66
N THR A 4 20.87 -4.24 -13.52
CA THR A 4 20.72 -5.15 -12.38
C THR A 4 19.74 -4.64 -11.34
N ASN A 5 19.19 -3.43 -11.52
CA ASN A 5 18.21 -2.89 -10.61
C ASN A 5 16.87 -3.61 -10.81
N LYS A 6 16.49 -4.40 -9.80
CA LYS A 6 15.22 -5.13 -9.77
C LYS A 6 14.37 -4.66 -8.61
N THR A 7 14.08 -3.37 -8.59
CA THR A 7 13.18 -2.76 -7.61
C THR A 7 11.96 -2.19 -8.31
N ALA A 8 10.80 -2.36 -7.71
CA ALA A 8 9.54 -1.81 -8.19
C ALA A 8 8.79 -1.15 -7.03
N LEU A 9 8.10 -0.07 -7.32
CA LEU A 9 7.30 0.66 -6.35
C LEU A 9 5.88 0.81 -6.87
N VAL A 10 4.92 0.45 -6.04
CA VAL A 10 3.49 0.67 -6.28
C VAL A 10 3.00 1.67 -5.25
N ILE A 11 2.35 2.74 -5.70
CA ILE A 11 1.73 3.73 -4.83
C ILE A 11 0.22 3.58 -4.94
N SER A 12 -0.44 3.37 -3.83
CA SER A 12 -1.84 3.00 -3.72
C SER A 12 -2.54 3.97 -2.78
N ALA A 13 -3.69 4.49 -3.18
CA ALA A 13 -4.46 5.43 -2.36
C ALA A 13 -5.01 4.75 -1.10
N HIS A 14 -5.48 3.51 -1.25
CA HIS A 14 -6.12 2.73 -0.18
C HIS A 14 -5.49 1.34 -0.05
N ALA A 15 -5.73 0.69 1.07
CA ALA A 15 -5.06 -0.57 1.42
C ALA A 15 -5.36 -1.75 0.47
N ALA A 16 -6.48 -1.74 -0.24
CA ALA A 16 -6.84 -2.83 -1.14
C ALA A 16 -6.51 -2.56 -2.62
N ASP A 17 -6.21 -1.33 -2.99
CA ASP A 17 -6.05 -0.94 -4.40
C ASP A 17 -4.93 -1.71 -5.10
N PHE A 18 -3.81 -1.95 -4.42
CA PHE A 18 -2.69 -2.67 -5.03
C PHE A 18 -3.05 -4.10 -5.42
N VAL A 19 -3.99 -4.71 -4.70
CA VAL A 19 -4.47 -6.07 -5.00
C VAL A 19 -5.36 -6.05 -6.24
N TRP A 20 -6.37 -5.18 -6.23
CA TRP A 20 -7.37 -5.12 -7.29
C TRP A 20 -6.83 -4.55 -8.60
N ARG A 21 -5.95 -3.56 -8.51
CA ARG A 21 -5.48 -2.82 -9.68
C ARG A 21 -4.22 -3.40 -10.31
N CYS A 22 -3.33 -3.97 -9.51
CA CYS A 22 -2.05 -4.44 -10.03
C CYS A 22 -1.50 -5.71 -9.35
N GLY A 23 -2.36 -6.50 -8.70
CA GLY A 23 -1.93 -7.73 -8.04
C GLY A 23 -1.20 -8.69 -8.96
N GLY A 24 -1.68 -8.87 -10.17
CA GLY A 24 -1.01 -9.73 -11.17
C GLY A 24 0.39 -9.22 -11.55
N ALA A 25 0.53 -7.92 -11.77
CA ALA A 25 1.82 -7.31 -12.09
C ALA A 25 2.80 -7.43 -10.91
N ILE A 26 2.32 -7.24 -9.68
CA ILE A 26 3.13 -7.42 -8.47
C ILE A 26 3.64 -8.86 -8.37
N ALA A 27 2.75 -9.83 -8.47
CA ALA A 27 3.11 -11.25 -8.38
C ALA A 27 4.12 -11.65 -9.47
N LEU A 28 3.93 -11.16 -10.70
CA LEU A 28 4.83 -11.43 -11.80
C LEU A 28 6.22 -10.86 -11.54
N HIS A 29 6.32 -9.62 -11.09
CA HIS A 29 7.61 -8.98 -10.79
C HIS A 29 8.30 -9.68 -9.61
N ALA A 30 7.55 -10.01 -8.57
CA ALA A 30 8.09 -10.77 -7.43
C ALA A 30 8.65 -12.12 -7.87
N ALA A 31 7.94 -12.84 -8.74
CA ALA A 31 8.39 -14.12 -9.28
C ALA A 31 9.66 -13.99 -10.14
N LYS A 32 9.88 -12.82 -10.73
CA LYS A 32 11.10 -12.51 -11.49
C LYS A 32 12.26 -12.00 -10.64
N GLY A 33 12.11 -12.00 -9.33
CA GLY A 33 13.15 -11.58 -8.40
C GLY A 33 13.20 -10.09 -8.11
N TYR A 34 12.14 -9.34 -8.42
CA TYR A 34 12.05 -7.94 -8.05
C TYR A 34 11.71 -7.78 -6.57
N ASP A 35 12.35 -6.83 -5.93
CA ASP A 35 11.91 -6.33 -4.62
C ASP A 35 10.80 -5.31 -4.84
N VAL A 36 9.56 -5.74 -4.63
CA VAL A 36 8.38 -4.88 -4.81
C VAL A 36 8.04 -4.22 -3.48
N THR A 37 8.03 -2.90 -3.46
CA THR A 37 7.52 -2.11 -2.34
C THR A 37 6.14 -1.57 -2.70
N VAL A 38 5.20 -1.71 -1.78
CA VAL A 38 3.87 -1.11 -1.90
C VAL A 38 3.75 -0.01 -0.86
N LEU A 39 3.39 1.18 -1.30
CA LEU A 39 3.12 2.33 -0.45
C LEU A 39 1.63 2.62 -0.47
N CYS A 40 0.95 2.42 0.67
CA CYS A 40 -0.45 2.77 0.85
C CYS A 40 -0.56 4.11 1.56
N LEU A 41 -1.31 5.05 0.96
CA LEU A 41 -1.49 6.38 1.53
C LEU A 41 -2.51 6.39 2.67
N SER A 42 -3.54 5.56 2.58
CA SER A 42 -4.57 5.39 3.62
C SER A 42 -4.99 3.92 3.72
N PHE A 43 -5.84 3.61 4.69
CA PHE A 43 -6.40 2.27 4.83
C PHE A 43 -7.75 2.10 4.12
N GLY A 44 -8.30 3.17 3.53
CA GLY A 44 -9.67 3.15 3.02
C GLY A 44 -10.68 3.02 4.16
N GLU A 45 -10.32 3.55 5.32
CA GLU A 45 -11.05 3.33 6.58
C GLU A 45 -12.46 3.92 6.57
N ARG A 46 -12.72 4.94 5.73
CA ARG A 46 -14.04 5.56 5.63
C ARG A 46 -14.78 5.22 4.34
N GLY A 47 -14.10 5.27 3.21
CA GLY A 47 -14.72 5.09 1.89
C GLY A 47 -14.85 3.65 1.43
N GLU A 48 -14.04 2.73 1.95
CA GLU A 48 -13.96 1.36 1.47
C GLU A 48 -14.13 0.30 2.57
N SER A 49 -14.68 0.68 3.72
CA SER A 49 -14.80 -0.21 4.88
C SER A 49 -16.23 -0.31 5.41
N ALA A 50 -17.22 -0.17 4.54
CA ALA A 50 -18.63 -0.15 4.93
C ALA A 50 -19.06 -1.40 5.72
N LYS A 51 -18.58 -2.57 5.34
CA LYS A 51 -18.91 -3.83 6.03
C LYS A 51 -18.39 -3.86 7.46
N LEU A 52 -17.18 -3.34 7.69
CA LEU A 52 -16.60 -3.26 9.03
C LEU A 52 -17.38 -2.30 9.91
N TRP A 53 -17.78 -1.14 9.37
CA TRP A 53 -18.55 -0.15 10.12
C TRP A 53 -19.93 -0.65 10.54
N LYS A 54 -20.47 -1.66 9.89
CA LYS A 54 -21.74 -2.28 10.28
C LYS A 54 -21.66 -3.15 11.53
N GLN A 55 -20.44 -3.53 11.94
CA GLN A 55 -20.27 -4.34 13.14
C GLN A 55 -20.46 -3.48 14.38
N GLU A 56 -21.18 -4.04 15.37
CA GLU A 56 -21.44 -3.36 16.63
C GLU A 56 -20.14 -3.06 17.37
N GLY A 57 -20.03 -1.84 17.92
CA GLY A 57 -18.86 -1.43 18.70
C GLY A 57 -17.60 -1.13 17.89
N MET A 58 -17.73 -0.99 16.56
CA MET A 58 -16.59 -0.68 15.70
C MET A 58 -16.08 0.74 15.95
N THR A 59 -14.76 0.88 16.00
CA THR A 59 -14.07 2.17 16.14
C THR A 59 -13.17 2.42 14.95
N LEU A 60 -12.77 3.67 14.74
CA LEU A 60 -11.85 4.04 13.66
C LEU A 60 -10.53 3.27 13.77
N ASP A 61 -9.95 3.19 14.96
CA ASP A 61 -8.70 2.47 15.17
C ASP A 61 -8.82 0.97 14.86
N ARG A 62 -9.95 0.36 15.19
CA ARG A 62 -10.21 -1.04 14.86
C ARG A 62 -10.37 -1.25 13.36
N VAL A 63 -11.05 -0.35 12.66
CA VAL A 63 -11.17 -0.40 11.20
C VAL A 63 -9.79 -0.34 10.56
N LYS A 64 -8.96 0.63 10.95
CA LYS A 64 -7.60 0.76 10.45
C LYS A 64 -6.77 -0.49 10.71
N SER A 65 -6.86 -1.04 11.91
CA SER A 65 -6.14 -2.27 12.28
C SER A 65 -6.54 -3.47 11.41
N GLU A 66 -7.84 -3.66 11.19
CA GLU A 66 -8.34 -4.75 10.35
C GLU A 66 -7.92 -4.56 8.88
N ARG A 67 -8.00 -3.34 8.36
CA ARG A 67 -7.57 -3.03 6.99
C ARG A 67 -6.07 -3.23 6.81
N ARG A 68 -5.27 -2.84 7.80
CA ARG A 68 -3.82 -3.11 7.78
C ARG A 68 -3.52 -4.60 7.73
N LYS A 69 -4.20 -5.37 8.57
CA LYS A 69 -4.03 -6.83 8.63
C LYS A 69 -4.34 -7.50 7.29
N GLU A 70 -5.44 -7.10 6.67
CA GLU A 70 -5.82 -7.60 5.34
C GLU A 70 -4.76 -7.25 4.28
N ALA A 71 -4.25 -6.01 4.31
CA ALA A 71 -3.20 -5.57 3.40
C ALA A 71 -1.90 -6.35 3.59
N GLU A 72 -1.51 -6.60 4.83
CA GLU A 72 -0.31 -7.38 5.15
C GLU A 72 -0.43 -8.82 4.63
N GLN A 73 -1.58 -9.45 4.82
CA GLN A 73 -1.84 -10.80 4.33
C GLN A 73 -1.82 -10.86 2.80
N ALA A 74 -2.45 -9.89 2.15
CA ALA A 74 -2.46 -9.81 0.69
C ALA A 74 -1.05 -9.55 0.12
N ALA A 75 -0.29 -8.66 0.76
CA ALA A 75 1.09 -8.36 0.38
C ALA A 75 1.97 -9.62 0.46
N GLU A 76 1.85 -10.38 1.53
CA GLU A 76 2.57 -11.64 1.70
C GLU A 76 2.21 -12.64 0.59
N ALA A 77 0.92 -12.80 0.31
CA ALA A 77 0.44 -13.71 -0.72
C ALA A 77 0.93 -13.34 -2.12
N LEU A 78 1.10 -12.05 -2.41
CA LEU A 78 1.58 -11.55 -3.70
C LEU A 78 3.12 -11.53 -3.82
N GLY A 79 3.84 -11.77 -2.75
CA GLY A 79 5.30 -11.70 -2.75
C GLY A 79 5.86 -10.29 -2.62
N VAL A 80 5.11 -9.37 -2.03
CA VAL A 80 5.58 -8.00 -1.75
C VAL A 80 6.74 -8.05 -0.77
N HIS A 81 7.82 -7.33 -1.10
CA HIS A 81 9.01 -7.26 -0.26
C HIS A 81 8.80 -6.35 0.96
N ASP A 82 8.17 -5.21 0.76
CA ASP A 82 7.92 -4.24 1.83
C ASP A 82 6.58 -3.54 1.62
N LEU A 83 5.78 -3.46 2.66
CA LEU A 83 4.51 -2.74 2.68
C LEU A 83 4.65 -1.56 3.64
N VAL A 84 4.50 -0.36 3.10
CA VAL A 84 4.58 0.90 3.86
C VAL A 84 3.19 1.53 3.89
N CYS A 85 2.68 1.82 5.08
CA CYS A 85 1.40 2.50 5.26
C CYS A 85 1.64 3.84 5.93
N LEU A 86 1.24 4.92 5.27
CA LEU A 86 1.46 6.28 5.79
C LEU A 86 0.33 6.77 6.70
N ASP A 87 -0.87 6.21 6.57
CA ASP A 87 -2.03 6.59 7.38
C ASP A 87 -2.35 8.10 7.30
N LEU A 88 -2.50 8.61 6.07
CA LEU A 88 -2.73 10.04 5.84
C LEU A 88 -4.19 10.45 5.99
N GLY A 89 -5.07 9.52 6.30
CA GLY A 89 -6.50 9.75 6.40
C GLY A 89 -7.24 9.36 5.13
N ASP A 90 -8.55 9.24 5.24
CA ASP A 90 -9.42 8.84 4.15
C ASP A 90 -10.72 9.63 4.23
N TYR A 91 -11.17 10.06 3.06
CA TYR A 91 -12.43 10.75 2.85
C TYR A 91 -12.61 11.98 3.76
N PRO A 92 -11.79 13.03 3.52
CA PRO A 92 -10.90 13.20 2.36
C PRO A 92 -9.53 12.59 2.56
N LEU A 93 -8.91 12.21 1.45
CA LEU A 93 -7.48 11.92 1.38
C LEU A 93 -6.80 13.14 0.75
N GLU A 94 -6.16 13.93 1.57
CA GLU A 94 -5.46 15.14 1.16
C GLU A 94 -4.00 15.04 1.57
N LEU A 95 -3.09 15.40 0.67
CA LEU A 95 -1.68 15.39 0.95
C LEU A 95 -1.16 16.80 1.17
N SER A 96 -0.67 17.08 2.38
CA SER A 96 0.06 18.29 2.69
C SER A 96 1.43 18.27 1.99
N ARG A 97 2.15 19.39 2.06
CA ARG A 97 3.54 19.42 1.59
C ARG A 97 4.40 18.38 2.32
N GLU A 98 4.23 18.26 3.62
CA GLU A 98 4.95 17.30 4.44
C GLU A 98 4.62 15.86 4.04
N ASP A 99 3.35 15.56 3.77
CA ASP A 99 2.93 14.24 3.31
C ASP A 99 3.56 13.90 1.96
N LYS A 100 3.61 14.85 1.04
CA LYS A 100 4.27 14.68 -0.27
C LYS A 100 5.77 14.41 -0.08
N ASN A 101 6.40 15.10 0.85
CA ASN A 101 7.82 14.85 1.18
C ASN A 101 8.03 13.43 1.70
N ARG A 102 7.12 12.89 2.49
CA ARG A 102 7.18 11.51 2.95
C ARG A 102 7.11 10.51 1.80
N VAL A 103 6.26 10.78 0.82
CA VAL A 103 6.19 9.96 -0.42
C VAL A 103 7.51 10.03 -1.18
N VAL A 104 8.05 11.23 -1.35
CA VAL A 104 9.35 11.43 -2.03
C VAL A 104 10.47 10.67 -1.30
N GLU A 105 10.48 10.68 0.01
CA GLU A 105 11.47 9.92 0.81
C GLU A 105 11.40 8.42 0.52
N VAL A 106 10.20 7.86 0.41
CA VAL A 106 10.02 6.44 0.05
C VAL A 106 10.57 6.17 -1.35
N ILE A 107 10.26 7.03 -2.32
CA ILE A 107 10.77 6.90 -3.70
C ILE A 107 12.30 6.92 -3.71
N ARG A 108 12.90 7.86 -2.98
CA ARG A 108 14.37 7.98 -2.90
C ARG A 108 15.01 6.78 -2.21
N ARG A 109 14.37 6.24 -1.19
CA ARG A 109 14.87 5.05 -0.49
C ARG A 109 14.80 3.82 -1.39
N VAL A 110 13.70 3.62 -2.08
CA VAL A 110 13.47 2.44 -2.92
C VAL A 110 14.28 2.52 -4.21
N GLN A 111 14.45 3.70 -4.79
CA GLN A 111 15.10 3.90 -6.09
C GLN A 111 14.55 2.95 -7.14
N PRO A 112 13.24 2.99 -7.42
CA PRO A 112 12.61 1.99 -8.26
C PRO A 112 13.09 2.07 -9.70
N ALA A 113 13.33 0.90 -10.30
CA ALA A 113 13.52 0.78 -11.74
C ALA A 113 12.19 0.85 -12.48
N PHE A 114 11.11 0.49 -11.74
CA PHE A 114 9.78 0.40 -12.32
C PHE A 114 8.70 0.84 -11.33
#